data_23963a89594a63817907db26d0a07970
#
_entry.id   23963a89594a63817907db26d0a07970
#
_cell.length_a   1.000
_cell.length_b   1.000
_cell.length_c   1.000
_cell.angle_alpha   90.00
_cell.angle_beta   90.00
_cell.angle_gamma   90.00
#
_symmetry.space_group_name_H-M   'P 1'
#
loop_
_entity.id
_entity.type
_entity.pdbx_description
1 polymer ?
#
loop_
_entity_poly.entity_id
_entity_poly.type
_entity_poly.pdbx_seq_one_letter_code
_entity_poly.pdbx_strand_id
1 'polypeptide(L)'
;AVELFVVSGSDERDDAHGADATGPRLFVNEIAPRVHNSGHLTIEASATSQFEQHLRAVLDWPLGPTHSVSPGAVMANVVGTDAQEPRRRQARALAEVPGAHVHLYGKTPREGRKVGHVTVLGDDRDRARRDANRAADILAGRPSEMTGSTS
;
A
#
# COMPACT_ATOMS: atom_id res chain seq x y z
N ALA A 1 -8.05 -10.86 -5.96
CA ALA A 1 -8.31 -9.43 -5.76
C ALA A 1 -9.14 -8.86 -6.89
N VAL A 2 -9.99 -7.88 -6.60
CA VAL A 2 -10.72 -7.08 -7.59
C VAL A 2 -10.25 -5.64 -7.39
N GLU A 3 -9.76 -5.02 -8.45
CA GLU A 3 -9.37 -3.62 -8.46
C GLU A 3 -10.44 -2.79 -9.14
N LEU A 4 -10.82 -1.68 -8.52
CA LEU A 4 -11.89 -0.82 -8.98
C LEU A 4 -11.39 0.61 -9.18
N PHE A 5 -11.83 1.27 -10.25
CA PHE A 5 -11.78 2.71 -10.35
C PHE A 5 -12.98 3.33 -9.65
N VAL A 6 -12.75 4.41 -8.92
CA VAL A 6 -13.79 5.25 -8.34
C VAL A 6 -13.81 6.57 -9.11
N VAL A 7 -14.90 6.82 -9.82
CA VAL A 7 -15.10 8.09 -10.54
C VAL A 7 -16.08 8.94 -9.75
N SER A 8 -15.60 10.06 -9.24
CA SER A 8 -16.45 11.07 -8.58
C SER A 8 -17.21 11.82 -9.65
N GLY A 9 -18.53 11.63 -9.71
CA GLY A 9 -19.33 12.16 -10.80
C GLY A 9 -19.61 13.64 -10.68
N SER A 10 -19.37 14.37 -11.76
CA SER A 10 -20.14 15.53 -12.26
C SER A 10 -20.04 15.64 -13.80
N ASP A 11 -19.83 14.55 -14.52
CA ASP A 11 -19.97 14.57 -15.97
C ASP A 11 -21.37 14.07 -16.37
N GLU A 12 -22.24 15.03 -16.64
CA GLU A 12 -23.51 14.86 -17.32
C GLU A 12 -23.30 14.39 -18.76
N ARG A 13 -23.02 13.12 -19.00
CA ARG A 13 -23.21 12.46 -20.32
C ARG A 13 -23.08 10.97 -20.21
N ASP A 14 -24.15 10.33 -19.75
CA ASP A 14 -24.50 8.99 -20.25
C ASP A 14 -25.98 8.69 -19.95
N ASP A 15 -26.86 9.01 -20.90
CA ASP A 15 -28.32 8.86 -20.80
C ASP A 15 -28.79 7.40 -20.91
N ALA A 16 -27.91 6.42 -20.74
CA ALA A 16 -28.23 5.02 -21.04
C ALA A 16 -28.78 4.20 -19.86
N HIS A 17 -28.68 4.68 -18.62
CA HIS A 17 -29.22 3.95 -17.45
C HIS A 17 -29.87 4.95 -16.47
N GLY A 18 -31.17 5.14 -16.67
CA GLY A 18 -32.01 5.99 -15.81
C GLY A 18 -31.99 5.57 -14.35
N ALA A 19 -31.11 6.13 -13.58
CA ALA A 19 -31.14 6.16 -12.13
C ALA A 19 -30.40 7.41 -11.68
N ASP A 20 -31.07 8.18 -10.84
CA ASP A 20 -30.61 9.40 -10.17
C ASP A 20 -29.46 9.05 -9.20
N ALA A 21 -28.26 8.76 -9.73
CA ALA A 21 -27.10 8.31 -8.98
C ALA A 21 -26.14 9.50 -8.74
N THR A 22 -26.40 10.26 -7.70
CA THR A 22 -25.52 11.34 -7.20
C THR A 22 -24.28 10.84 -6.46
N GLY A 23 -23.97 9.55 -6.53
CA GLY A 23 -22.85 8.90 -5.84
C GLY A 23 -21.66 8.57 -6.75
N PRO A 24 -20.51 8.20 -6.17
CA PRO A 24 -19.36 7.76 -6.95
C PRO A 24 -19.67 6.49 -7.75
N ARG A 25 -19.27 6.48 -9.02
CA ARG A 25 -19.42 5.30 -9.89
C ARG A 25 -18.18 4.40 -9.75
N LEU A 26 -18.42 3.06 -9.69
CA LEU A 26 -17.37 2.07 -9.60
C LEU A 26 -17.23 1.32 -10.93
N PHE A 27 -16.01 1.23 -11.43
CA PHE A 27 -15.68 0.46 -12.63
C PHE A 27 -14.63 -0.59 -12.28
N VAL A 28 -14.83 -1.83 -12.74
CA VAL A 28 -13.83 -2.89 -12.58
C VAL A 28 -12.63 -2.57 -13.46
N ASN A 29 -11.44 -2.47 -12.86
CA ASN A 29 -10.18 -2.32 -13.58
C ASN A 29 -9.60 -3.69 -13.94
N GLU A 30 -9.32 -4.51 -12.93
CA GLU A 30 -8.79 -5.86 -13.15
C GLU A 30 -9.28 -6.85 -12.08
N ILE A 31 -9.23 -8.13 -12.45
CA ILE A 31 -9.42 -9.25 -11.52
C ILE A 31 -8.13 -10.05 -11.49
N ALA A 32 -7.50 -10.14 -10.31
CA ALA A 32 -6.30 -10.93 -10.09
C ALA A 32 -6.63 -12.15 -9.21
N PRO A 33 -6.57 -13.39 -9.73
CA PRO A 33 -6.86 -14.62 -8.97
C PRO A 33 -5.64 -15.00 -8.09
N ARG A 34 -5.07 -14.05 -7.39
CA ARG A 34 -3.88 -14.15 -6.53
C ARG A 34 -3.85 -13.02 -5.53
N VAL A 35 -2.92 -13.08 -4.58
CA VAL A 35 -2.59 -11.93 -3.73
C VAL A 35 -2.17 -10.74 -4.59
N HIS A 36 -2.57 -9.54 -4.17
CA HIS A 36 -2.34 -8.30 -4.91
C HIS A 36 -1.48 -7.33 -4.09
N ASN A 37 -0.67 -6.52 -4.79
CA ASN A 37 0.23 -5.56 -4.12
C ASN A 37 -0.52 -4.60 -3.20
N SER A 38 -1.68 -4.11 -3.61
CA SER A 38 -2.49 -3.20 -2.77
C SER A 38 -2.95 -3.82 -1.45
N GLY A 39 -3.05 -5.15 -1.39
CA GLY A 39 -3.45 -5.89 -0.20
C GLY A 39 -2.29 -6.23 0.75
N HIS A 40 -1.04 -5.89 0.42
CA HIS A 40 0.09 -6.20 1.31
C HIS A 40 0.01 -5.45 2.65
N LEU A 41 -0.60 -4.25 2.69
CA LEU A 41 -0.86 -3.54 3.93
C LEU A 41 -1.67 -4.36 4.95
N THR A 42 -2.45 -5.36 4.50
CA THR A 42 -3.29 -6.17 5.38
C THR A 42 -2.48 -7.05 6.34
N ILE A 43 -1.17 -7.20 6.14
CA ILE A 43 -0.31 -7.94 7.08
C ILE A 43 -0.39 -7.28 8.46
N GLU A 44 -0.30 -5.96 8.53
CA GLU A 44 -0.37 -5.19 9.77
C GLU A 44 -1.74 -4.59 10.03
N ALA A 45 -2.50 -4.27 8.98
CA ALA A 45 -3.70 -3.45 9.10
C ALA A 45 -5.00 -4.24 9.28
N SER A 46 -5.00 -5.56 9.07
CA SER A 46 -6.20 -6.39 9.14
C SER A 46 -6.05 -7.54 10.12
N ALA A 47 -7.17 -7.97 10.74
CA ALA A 47 -7.18 -9.12 11.63
C ALA A 47 -6.71 -10.41 10.94
N THR A 48 -7.00 -10.54 9.63
CA THR A 48 -6.47 -11.63 8.79
C THR A 48 -5.92 -11.03 7.51
N SER A 49 -4.64 -11.29 7.21
CA SER A 49 -3.99 -10.76 6.02
C SER A 49 -4.54 -11.40 4.73
N GLN A 50 -4.37 -10.72 3.59
CA GLN A 50 -4.70 -11.30 2.29
C GLN A 50 -3.96 -12.63 2.01
N PHE A 51 -2.74 -12.77 2.56
CA PHE A 51 -1.95 -13.98 2.39
C PHE A 51 -2.58 -15.16 3.12
N GLU A 52 -3.00 -14.96 4.36
CA GLU A 52 -3.69 -15.97 5.14
C GLU A 52 -5.06 -16.29 4.55
N GLN A 53 -5.85 -15.27 4.14
CA GLN A 53 -7.12 -15.48 3.45
C GLN A 53 -6.94 -16.31 2.18
N HIS A 54 -5.89 -16.03 1.41
CA HIS A 54 -5.59 -16.79 0.19
C HIS A 54 -5.29 -18.25 0.51
N LEU A 55 -4.46 -18.52 1.53
CA LEU A 55 -4.17 -19.90 1.96
C LEU A 55 -5.43 -20.61 2.46
N ARG A 56 -6.25 -19.94 3.27
CA ARG A 56 -7.52 -20.51 3.75
C ARG A 56 -8.44 -20.87 2.58
N ALA A 57 -8.58 -19.97 1.61
CA ALA A 57 -9.41 -20.21 0.43
C ALA A 57 -8.90 -21.37 -0.43
N VAL A 58 -7.60 -21.51 -0.64
CA VAL A 58 -7.01 -22.60 -1.43
C VAL A 58 -7.15 -23.95 -0.73
N LEU A 59 -7.14 -23.95 0.60
CA LEU A 59 -7.26 -25.14 1.43
C LEU A 59 -8.71 -25.48 1.81
N ASP A 60 -9.67 -24.72 1.27
CA ASP A 60 -11.10 -24.84 1.62
C ASP A 60 -11.35 -24.72 3.14
N TRP A 61 -10.60 -23.84 3.78
CA TRP A 61 -10.76 -23.49 5.20
C TRP A 61 -11.69 -22.30 5.39
N PRO A 62 -12.36 -22.18 6.55
CA PRO A 62 -13.15 -21.00 6.87
C PRO A 62 -12.31 -19.71 6.78
N LEU A 63 -12.87 -18.68 6.11
CA LEU A 63 -12.22 -17.39 5.99
C LEU A 63 -12.16 -16.69 7.37
N GLY A 64 -11.09 -15.94 7.60
CA GLY A 64 -10.90 -15.17 8.81
C GLY A 64 -11.59 -13.79 8.74
N PRO A 65 -11.70 -13.10 9.87
CA PRO A 65 -12.28 -11.75 9.93
C PRO A 65 -11.41 -10.74 9.16
N THR A 66 -12.05 -9.77 8.50
CA THR A 66 -11.38 -8.80 7.60
C THR A 66 -11.34 -7.38 8.14
N HIS A 67 -11.82 -7.15 9.36
CA HIS A 67 -11.84 -5.81 9.94
C HIS A 67 -10.42 -5.24 10.12
N SER A 68 -10.32 -3.92 10.03
CA SER A 68 -9.07 -3.21 10.32
C SER A 68 -8.73 -3.26 11.80
N VAL A 69 -7.46 -3.47 12.13
CA VAL A 69 -6.95 -3.43 13.52
C VAL A 69 -6.38 -2.06 13.89
N SER A 70 -6.41 -1.10 12.96
CA SER A 70 -5.95 0.28 13.17
C SER A 70 -6.94 1.26 12.52
N PRO A 71 -7.11 2.48 13.07
CA PRO A 71 -7.93 3.54 12.46
C PRO A 71 -7.47 3.92 11.05
N GLY A 72 -6.18 3.80 10.77
CA GLY A 72 -5.60 4.06 9.46
C GLY A 72 -4.34 3.24 9.22
N ALA A 73 -4.08 2.98 7.94
CA ALA A 73 -2.87 2.32 7.47
C ALA A 73 -2.45 2.90 6.13
N VAL A 74 -1.17 3.09 5.93
CA VAL A 74 -0.59 3.51 4.66
C VAL A 74 0.55 2.57 4.30
N MET A 75 0.55 2.12 3.05
CA MET A 75 1.64 1.32 2.50
C MET A 75 2.33 2.08 1.38
N ALA A 76 3.65 2.14 1.43
CA ALA A 76 4.51 2.65 0.37
C ALA A 76 5.37 1.53 -0.22
N ASN A 77 5.43 1.44 -1.56
CA ASN A 77 6.31 0.49 -2.22
C ASN A 77 7.77 0.96 -2.15
N VAL A 78 8.68 0.06 -1.82
CA VAL A 78 10.12 0.29 -2.01
C VAL A 78 10.45 -0.04 -3.45
N VAL A 79 10.64 0.99 -4.26
CA VAL A 79 10.99 0.86 -5.68
C VAL A 79 12.49 0.96 -5.82
N GLY A 80 13.10 -0.10 -6.36
CA GLY A 80 14.55 -0.19 -6.55
C GLY A 80 15.08 0.93 -7.45
N THR A 81 16.29 1.32 -7.12
CA THR A 81 17.16 2.18 -7.92
C THR A 81 18.43 1.37 -8.22
N ASP A 82 19.38 1.93 -8.96
CA ASP A 82 20.71 1.31 -9.15
C ASP A 82 21.57 1.34 -7.87
N ALA A 83 21.01 1.82 -6.79
CA ALA A 83 21.68 1.91 -5.50
C ALA A 83 21.81 0.52 -4.83
N GLN A 84 22.66 0.47 -3.81
CA GLN A 84 22.92 -0.71 -2.99
C GLN A 84 21.63 -1.32 -2.40
N GLU A 85 21.73 -2.60 -2.01
CA GLU A 85 20.63 -3.36 -1.42
C GLU A 85 19.87 -2.61 -0.31
N PRO A 86 18.53 -2.57 -0.35
CA PRO A 86 17.69 -1.91 0.65
C PRO A 86 17.95 -2.37 2.08
N ARG A 87 18.33 -3.66 2.26
CA ARG A 87 18.61 -4.24 3.58
C ARG A 87 19.68 -3.47 4.37
N ARG A 88 20.68 -2.90 3.69
CA ARG A 88 21.75 -2.13 4.35
C ARG A 88 21.24 -0.82 4.96
N ARG A 89 20.09 -0.33 4.51
CA ARG A 89 19.46 0.91 5.00
C ARG A 89 18.31 0.67 5.95
N GLN A 90 17.97 -0.59 6.23
CA GLN A 90 16.81 -0.93 7.07
C GLN A 90 16.95 -0.36 8.49
N ALA A 91 18.12 -0.46 9.10
CA ALA A 91 18.36 0.10 10.43
C ALA A 91 18.14 1.61 10.46
N ARG A 92 18.60 2.33 9.42
CA ARG A 92 18.39 3.78 9.30
C ARG A 92 16.89 4.09 9.11
N ALA A 93 16.18 3.37 8.23
CA ALA A 93 14.76 3.59 8.02
C ALA A 93 13.96 3.42 9.32
N LEU A 94 14.25 2.37 10.09
CA LEU A 94 13.61 2.11 11.38
C LEU A 94 13.99 3.13 12.46
N ALA A 95 15.21 3.65 12.44
CA ALA A 95 15.63 4.72 13.38
C ALA A 95 14.90 6.05 13.08
N GLU A 96 14.70 6.38 11.79
CA GLU A 96 14.01 7.60 11.39
C GLU A 96 12.48 7.48 11.45
N VAL A 97 11.95 6.27 11.27
CA VAL A 97 10.50 5.96 11.33
C VAL A 97 10.28 4.71 12.18
N PRO A 98 10.28 4.84 13.53
CA PRO A 98 10.19 3.67 14.43
C PRO A 98 8.91 2.86 14.28
N GLY A 99 7.81 3.46 13.82
CA GLY A 99 6.53 2.79 13.55
C GLY A 99 6.43 2.11 12.18
N ALA A 100 7.53 2.03 11.41
CA ALA A 100 7.52 1.42 10.09
C ALA A 100 7.65 -0.10 10.18
N HIS A 101 6.77 -0.82 9.48
CA HIS A 101 6.88 -2.26 9.23
C HIS A 101 7.50 -2.46 7.84
N VAL A 102 8.69 -3.06 7.78
CA VAL A 102 9.49 -3.18 6.57
C VAL A 102 9.49 -4.60 6.04
N HIS A 103 9.04 -4.79 4.81
CA HIS A 103 9.05 -6.07 4.10
C HIS A 103 9.91 -5.99 2.85
N LEU A 104 11.01 -6.72 2.83
CA LEU A 104 11.91 -6.83 1.68
C LEU A 104 11.76 -8.18 1.00
N TYR A 105 11.66 -8.19 -0.33
CA TYR A 105 11.32 -9.39 -1.11
C TYR A 105 12.53 -10.23 -1.51
N GLY A 106 13.75 -9.86 -1.11
CA GLY A 106 14.96 -10.56 -1.51
C GLY A 106 15.30 -10.46 -3.01
N LYS A 107 14.66 -9.52 -3.71
CA LYS A 107 14.89 -9.31 -5.16
C LYS A 107 16.09 -8.39 -5.36
N THR A 108 16.91 -8.69 -6.37
CA THR A 108 17.96 -7.79 -6.83
C THR A 108 17.36 -6.44 -7.23
N PRO A 109 17.83 -5.31 -6.66
CA PRO A 109 17.37 -3.99 -7.01
C PRO A 109 17.63 -3.70 -8.50
N ARG A 110 16.67 -3.07 -9.15
CA ARG A 110 16.74 -2.50 -10.50
C ARG A 110 15.79 -1.32 -10.53
N GLU A 111 16.09 -0.36 -11.37
CA GLU A 111 15.22 0.81 -11.54
C GLU A 111 13.76 0.39 -11.87
N GLY A 112 12.81 1.02 -11.20
CA GLY A 112 11.39 0.75 -11.36
C GLY A 112 10.89 -0.57 -10.75
N ARG A 113 11.78 -1.46 -10.26
CA ARG A 113 11.35 -2.75 -9.68
C ARG A 113 10.93 -2.60 -8.23
N LYS A 114 9.71 -3.06 -7.91
CA LYS A 114 9.27 -3.19 -6.51
C LYS A 114 10.09 -4.28 -5.82
N VAL A 115 10.88 -3.89 -4.82
CA VAL A 115 11.79 -4.77 -4.06
C VAL A 115 11.37 -4.96 -2.61
N GLY A 116 10.33 -4.25 -2.19
CA GLY A 116 9.75 -4.32 -0.85
C GLY A 116 8.57 -3.38 -0.70
N HIS A 117 8.07 -3.29 0.50
CA HIS A 117 7.12 -2.27 0.92
C HIS A 117 7.34 -1.90 2.38
N VAL A 118 6.78 -0.77 2.77
CA VAL A 118 6.71 -0.28 4.14
C VAL A 118 5.26 -0.03 4.47
N THR A 119 4.78 -0.52 5.62
CA THR A 119 3.47 -0.19 6.17
C THR A 119 3.65 0.65 7.42
N VAL A 120 2.87 1.70 7.57
CA VAL A 120 2.76 2.52 8.78
C VAL A 120 1.30 2.57 9.20
N LEU A 121 1.03 2.24 10.46
CA LEU A 121 -0.29 2.35 11.09
C LEU A 121 -0.40 3.68 11.83
N GLY A 122 -1.60 4.21 11.93
CA GLY A 122 -1.86 5.44 12.68
C GLY A 122 -3.27 5.98 12.47
N ASP A 123 -3.65 6.92 13.30
CA ASP A 123 -4.92 7.66 13.24
C ASP A 123 -4.85 8.86 12.30
N ASP A 124 -3.67 9.48 12.15
CA ASP A 124 -3.38 10.55 11.19
C ASP A 124 -2.86 9.95 9.88
N ARG A 125 -3.74 9.89 8.86
CA ARG A 125 -3.41 9.34 7.55
C ARG A 125 -2.29 10.10 6.84
N ASP A 126 -2.25 11.42 6.96
CA ASP A 126 -1.26 12.24 6.26
C ASP A 126 0.13 12.07 6.90
N ARG A 127 0.18 11.97 8.21
CA ARG A 127 1.41 11.61 8.93
C ARG A 127 1.87 10.21 8.53
N ALA A 128 0.99 9.22 8.59
CA ALA A 128 1.33 7.85 8.20
C ALA A 128 1.83 7.77 6.74
N ARG A 129 1.27 8.59 5.83
CA ARG A 129 1.73 8.69 4.44
C ARG A 129 3.13 9.26 4.33
N ARG A 130 3.41 10.36 5.02
CA ARG A 130 4.76 10.96 5.05
C ARG A 130 5.78 9.96 5.59
N ASP A 131 5.45 9.30 6.69
CA ASP A 131 6.33 8.35 7.37
C ASP A 131 6.59 7.11 6.50
N ALA A 132 5.55 6.53 5.89
CA ALA A 132 5.70 5.38 4.99
C ALA A 132 6.56 5.72 3.77
N ASN A 133 6.32 6.87 3.13
CA ASN A 133 7.13 7.33 2.00
C ASN A 133 8.57 7.60 2.40
N ARG A 134 8.80 8.29 3.52
CA ARG A 134 10.15 8.54 4.04
C ARG A 134 10.94 7.25 4.26
N ALA A 135 10.36 6.27 4.92
CA ALA A 135 11.01 4.98 5.14
C ALA A 135 11.29 4.25 3.81
N ALA A 136 10.34 4.28 2.88
CA ALA A 136 10.50 3.66 1.56
C ALA A 136 11.62 4.34 0.74
N ASP A 137 11.73 5.67 0.77
CA ASP A 137 12.78 6.42 0.07
C ASP A 137 14.16 6.16 0.66
N ILE A 138 14.28 6.08 1.99
CA ILE A 138 15.53 5.69 2.66
C ILE A 138 15.96 4.30 2.19
N LEU A 139 15.04 3.33 2.18
CA LEU A 139 15.31 1.96 1.74
C LEU A 139 15.71 1.90 0.26
N ALA A 140 15.05 2.70 -0.57
CA ALA A 140 15.36 2.81 -2.00
C ALA A 140 16.69 3.54 -2.27
N GLY A 141 17.24 4.26 -1.27
CA GLY A 141 18.45 5.07 -1.44
C GLY A 141 18.21 6.38 -2.16
N ARG A 142 16.97 6.87 -2.13
CA ARG A 142 16.63 8.20 -2.64
C ARG A 142 17.02 9.27 -1.62
N PRO A 143 17.46 10.47 -2.09
CA PRO A 143 17.60 11.58 -1.20
C PRO A 143 16.23 11.91 -0.59
N SER A 144 16.16 12.03 0.74
CA SER A 144 14.94 12.56 1.38
C SER A 144 14.81 14.01 0.92
N GLU A 145 13.72 14.35 0.22
CA GLU A 145 13.37 15.74 0.02
C GLU A 145 13.19 16.37 1.41
N MET A 146 14.16 17.17 1.82
CA MET A 146 13.97 18.07 2.95
C MET A 146 12.88 19.05 2.50
N THR A 147 11.65 18.85 2.99
CA THR A 147 10.63 19.90 2.91
C THR A 147 11.25 21.13 3.59
N GLY A 148 11.72 22.04 2.74
CA GLY A 148 12.27 23.31 3.15
C GLY A 148 11.21 24.07 3.94
N SER A 149 11.49 24.29 5.22
CA SER A 149 10.87 25.34 6.00
C SER A 149 11.27 26.64 5.34
N THR A 150 10.39 27.23 4.56
CA THR A 150 10.45 28.65 4.23
C THR A 150 9.93 29.42 5.43
N SER A 151 10.82 30.19 5.98
CA SER A 151 10.58 31.21 7.02
C SER A 151 9.49 32.19 6.63
#